data_f5e9d5dc6842784fc81b1e5d7db3c523
#
_entry.id   f5e9d5dc6842784fc81b1e5d7db3c523
#
_cell.length_a   1.000
_cell.length_b   1.000
_cell.length_c   1.000
_cell.angle_alpha   90.00
_cell.angle_beta   90.00
_cell.angle_gamma   90.00
#
_symmetry.space_group_name_H-M   'P 1'
#
loop_
_entity.id
_entity.type
_entity.pdbx_description
1 polymer ?
#
loop_
_entity_poly.entity_id
_entity_poly.type
_entity_poly.pdbx_seq_one_letter_code
_entity_poly.pdbx_strand_id
1 'polypeptide(L)'
;SLYYSYKQYFSDYLPALTKLGLKVVMALLVFVGGRKVIQWFVSFIKKSMERASVDKGVIQFTGSLLRIVLYILLVFSIATHFGVKESSIAALLGTAGVTVGLALQGGLANIAGGIMLLIFKPFQVGDYIIIAQQMGAKELYTK
;
A
#
# COMPACT_ATOMS: atom_id res chain seq x y z
N SER A 1 46.86 -29.08 17.22
CA SER A 1 46.45 -28.63 16.27
C SER A 1 45.09 -28.62 15.58
N LEU A 2 44.65 -29.58 14.80
CA LEU A 2 43.34 -29.55 14.12
C LEU A 2 42.14 -29.45 15.09
N TYR A 3 42.19 -30.19 16.19
CA TYR A 3 41.17 -30.19 17.25
C TYR A 3 40.95 -28.80 17.87
N TYR A 4 42.01 -28.08 18.12
CA TYR A 4 41.96 -26.69 18.64
C TYR A 4 41.41 -25.72 17.65
N SER A 5 41.74 -25.88 16.38
CA SER A 5 41.19 -25.07 15.29
C SER A 5 39.68 -25.27 15.15
N TYR A 6 39.18 -26.51 15.17
CA TYR A 6 37.76 -26.79 15.15
C TYR A 6 37.00 -26.20 16.32
N LYS A 7 37.55 -26.31 17.54
CA LYS A 7 36.94 -25.71 18.73
C LYS A 7 36.87 -24.19 18.62
N GLN A 8 37.90 -23.56 18.10
CA GLN A 8 37.95 -22.12 17.96
C GLN A 8 36.94 -21.63 16.90
N TYR A 9 36.83 -22.31 15.77
CA TYR A 9 35.80 -22.03 14.77
C TYR A 9 34.39 -22.17 15.34
N PHE A 10 34.10 -23.25 16.05
CA PHE A 10 32.80 -23.44 16.67
C PHE A 10 32.49 -22.40 17.75
N SER A 11 33.45 -22.00 18.56
CA SER A 11 33.22 -20.99 19.59
C SER A 11 33.00 -19.58 19.03
N ASP A 12 33.58 -19.28 17.87
CA ASP A 12 33.43 -17.97 17.24
C ASP A 12 32.12 -17.86 16.43
N TYR A 13 31.68 -18.95 15.81
CA TYR A 13 30.47 -18.98 15.00
C TYR A 13 29.18 -19.29 15.76
N LEU A 14 29.25 -20.03 16.87
CA LEU A 14 28.09 -20.39 17.69
C LEU A 14 27.29 -19.17 18.18
N PRO A 15 27.89 -18.11 18.75
CA PRO A 15 27.11 -16.95 19.17
C PRO A 15 26.49 -16.18 18.01
N ALA A 16 27.14 -16.14 16.84
CA ALA A 16 26.59 -15.52 15.64
C ALA A 16 25.38 -16.30 15.11
N LEU A 17 25.47 -17.64 15.07
CA LEU A 17 24.36 -18.53 14.67
C LEU A 17 23.18 -18.45 15.64
N THR A 18 23.45 -18.36 16.94
CA THR A 18 22.42 -18.25 17.98
C THR A 18 21.67 -16.92 17.84
N LYS A 19 22.39 -15.82 17.62
CA LYS A 19 21.79 -14.50 17.39
C LYS A 19 20.94 -14.48 16.11
N LEU A 20 21.42 -15.09 15.03
CA LEU A 20 20.66 -15.20 13.79
C LEU A 20 19.41 -16.05 13.99
N GLY A 21 19.52 -17.19 14.68
CA GLY A 21 18.39 -18.04 15.02
C GLY A 21 17.32 -17.31 15.83
N LEU A 22 17.73 -16.53 16.84
CA LEU A 22 16.83 -15.67 17.62
C LEU A 22 16.13 -14.61 16.75
N LYS A 23 16.87 -13.94 15.86
CA LYS A 23 16.28 -12.96 14.94
C LYS A 23 15.24 -13.61 14.03
N VAL A 24 15.53 -14.78 13.47
CA VAL A 24 14.60 -15.53 12.62
C VAL A 24 13.34 -15.92 13.40
N VAL A 25 13.48 -16.44 14.61
CA VAL A 25 12.34 -16.80 15.46
C VAL A 25 11.48 -15.57 15.79
N MET A 26 12.12 -14.46 16.16
CA MET A 26 11.42 -13.20 16.43
C MET A 26 10.71 -12.68 15.19
N ALA A 27 11.33 -12.75 14.01
CA ALA A 27 10.74 -12.38 12.75
C ALA A 27 9.49 -13.22 12.42
N LEU A 28 9.57 -14.52 12.64
CA LEU A 28 8.43 -15.44 12.46
C LEU A 28 7.29 -15.11 13.43
N LEU A 29 7.59 -14.84 14.68
CA LEU A 29 6.59 -14.45 15.68
C LEU A 29 5.91 -13.13 15.29
N VAL A 30 6.69 -12.14 14.88
CA VAL A 30 6.18 -10.84 14.42
C VAL A 30 5.33 -11.02 13.16
N PHE A 31 5.76 -11.86 12.23
CA PHE A 31 5.00 -12.13 11.01
C PHE A 31 3.66 -12.81 11.32
N VAL A 32 3.64 -13.84 12.14
CA VAL A 32 2.40 -14.54 12.52
C VAL A 32 1.47 -13.63 13.31
N GLY A 33 1.99 -12.88 14.27
CA GLY A 33 1.23 -11.91 15.04
C GLY A 33 0.71 -10.77 14.16
N GLY A 34 1.56 -10.22 13.32
CA GLY A 34 1.22 -9.16 12.36
C GLY A 34 0.15 -9.60 11.36
N ARG A 35 0.26 -10.83 10.86
CA ARG A 35 -0.76 -11.41 9.98
C ARG A 35 -2.14 -11.44 10.64
N LYS A 36 -2.21 -11.87 11.89
CA LYS A 36 -3.47 -11.89 12.64
C LYS A 36 -4.04 -10.49 12.84
N VAL A 37 -3.20 -9.53 13.20
CA VAL A 37 -3.60 -8.12 13.36
C VAL A 37 -4.10 -7.55 12.03
N ILE A 38 -3.41 -7.81 10.93
CA ILE A 38 -3.83 -7.37 9.59
C ILE A 38 -5.19 -7.96 9.22
N GLN A 39 -5.37 -9.25 9.40
CA GLN A 39 -6.66 -9.92 9.11
C GLN A 39 -7.80 -9.35 9.96
N TRP A 40 -7.54 -9.13 11.24
CA TRP A 40 -8.51 -8.51 12.14
C TRP A 40 -8.87 -7.09 11.68
N PHE A 41 -7.87 -6.26 11.38
CA PHE A 41 -8.06 -4.88 10.94
C PHE A 41 -8.81 -4.80 9.60
N VAL A 42 -8.41 -5.59 8.61
CA VAL A 42 -9.09 -5.65 7.31
C VAL A 42 -10.53 -6.12 7.46
N SER A 43 -10.78 -7.13 8.29
CA SER A 43 -12.14 -7.60 8.59
C SER A 43 -12.97 -6.54 9.28
N PHE A 44 -12.40 -5.79 10.20
CA PHE A 44 -13.06 -4.68 10.88
C PHE A 44 -13.50 -3.60 9.89
N ILE A 45 -12.59 -3.18 9.00
CA ILE A 45 -12.90 -2.18 7.97
C ILE A 45 -13.97 -2.69 7.00
N LYS A 46 -13.85 -3.95 6.53
CA LYS A 46 -14.85 -4.56 5.65
C LYS A 46 -16.24 -4.59 6.29
N LYS A 47 -16.34 -5.01 7.54
CA LYS A 47 -17.61 -5.02 8.28
C LYS A 47 -18.19 -3.63 8.47
N SER A 48 -17.36 -2.63 8.74
CA SER A 48 -17.80 -1.24 8.85
C SER A 48 -18.34 -0.72 7.51
N MET A 49 -17.72 -1.09 6.40
CA MET A 49 -18.18 -0.73 5.05
C MET A 49 -19.51 -1.44 4.70
N GLU A 50 -19.65 -2.70 5.06
CA GLU A 50 -20.89 -3.46 4.88
C GLU A 50 -22.06 -2.83 5.63
N ARG A 51 -21.82 -2.38 6.87
CA ARG A 51 -22.83 -1.66 7.68
C ARG A 51 -23.23 -0.32 7.06
N ALA A 52 -22.32 0.34 6.37
CA ALA A 52 -22.58 1.59 5.65
C ALA A 52 -23.24 1.38 4.28
N SER A 53 -23.61 0.16 3.93
CA SER A 53 -24.24 -0.22 2.64
C SER A 53 -23.39 0.14 1.43
N VAL A 54 -22.08 0.03 1.57
CA VAL A 54 -21.12 0.24 0.47
C VAL A 54 -21.20 -0.94 -0.51
N ASP A 55 -21.01 -0.66 -1.79
CA ASP A 55 -20.98 -1.68 -2.84
C ASP A 55 -19.95 -2.78 -2.56
N LYS A 56 -20.31 -4.04 -2.83
CA LYS A 56 -19.44 -5.20 -2.60
C LYS A 56 -18.11 -5.12 -3.36
N GLY A 57 -18.12 -4.59 -4.58
CA GLY A 57 -16.91 -4.41 -5.35
C GLY A 57 -15.93 -3.43 -4.70
N VAL A 58 -16.44 -2.32 -4.16
CA VAL A 58 -15.65 -1.33 -3.41
C VAL A 58 -15.09 -1.93 -2.13
N ILE A 59 -15.88 -2.72 -1.40
CA ILE A 59 -15.44 -3.41 -0.18
C ILE A 59 -14.30 -4.38 -0.47
N GLN A 60 -14.44 -5.21 -1.49
CA GLN A 60 -13.40 -6.17 -1.90
C GLN A 60 -12.13 -5.48 -2.36
N PHE A 61 -12.25 -4.44 -3.16
CA PHE A 61 -11.11 -3.64 -3.63
C PHE A 61 -10.37 -3.00 -2.46
N THR A 62 -11.08 -2.33 -1.57
CA THR A 62 -10.51 -1.68 -0.39
C THR A 62 -9.84 -2.70 0.53
N GLY A 63 -10.48 -3.84 0.77
CA GLY A 63 -9.91 -4.91 1.58
C GLY A 63 -8.62 -5.48 0.99
N SER A 64 -8.57 -5.69 -0.32
CA SER A 64 -7.38 -6.17 -1.01
C SER A 64 -6.25 -5.14 -0.98
N LEU A 65 -6.56 -3.88 -1.23
CA LEU A 65 -5.59 -2.78 -1.20
C LEU A 65 -5.00 -2.61 0.20
N LEU A 66 -5.83 -2.55 1.24
CA LEU A 66 -5.39 -2.47 2.63
C LEU A 66 -4.49 -3.66 3.01
N ARG A 67 -4.88 -4.86 2.59
CA ARG A 67 -4.10 -6.06 2.85
C ARG A 67 -2.71 -5.97 2.24
N ILE A 68 -2.60 -5.58 0.96
CA ILE A 68 -1.32 -5.42 0.27
C ILE A 68 -0.46 -4.38 0.99
N VAL A 69 -0.99 -3.21 1.28
CA VAL A 69 -0.25 -2.13 1.95
C VAL A 69 0.23 -2.56 3.33
N LEU A 70 -0.63 -3.18 4.13
CA LEU A 70 -0.29 -3.62 5.48
C LEU A 70 0.75 -4.75 5.48
N TYR A 71 0.68 -5.69 4.52
CA TYR A 71 1.72 -6.72 4.37
C TYR A 71 3.06 -6.14 3.93
N ILE A 72 3.08 -5.17 3.04
CA ILE A 72 4.30 -4.46 2.66
C ILE A 72 4.93 -3.79 3.88
N LEU A 73 4.15 -3.08 4.69
CA LEU A 73 4.64 -2.46 5.93
C LEU A 73 5.16 -3.49 6.93
N LEU A 74 4.48 -4.63 7.06
CA LEU A 74 4.91 -5.72 7.93
C LEU A 74 6.26 -6.30 7.48
N VAL A 75 6.43 -6.57 6.19
CA VAL A 75 7.67 -7.08 5.62
C VAL A 75 8.82 -6.10 5.82
N PHE A 76 8.60 -4.81 5.59
CA PHE A 76 9.61 -3.79 5.83
C PHE A 76 9.94 -3.63 7.31
N SER A 77 8.95 -3.72 8.19
CA SER A 77 9.20 -3.73 9.64
C SER A 77 10.11 -4.89 10.06
N ILE A 78 9.90 -6.08 9.49
CA ILE A 78 10.78 -7.23 9.73
C ILE A 78 12.17 -6.99 9.13
N ALA A 79 12.25 -6.43 7.92
CA ALA A 79 13.51 -6.15 7.25
C ALA A 79 14.42 -5.20 8.07
N THR A 80 13.86 -4.21 8.76
CA THR A 80 14.63 -3.32 9.64
C THR A 80 15.31 -4.07 10.80
N HIS A 81 14.65 -5.10 11.33
CA HIS A 81 15.24 -5.95 12.37
C HIS A 81 16.42 -6.79 11.85
N PHE A 82 16.49 -7.06 10.56
CA PHE A 82 17.61 -7.73 9.91
C PHE A 82 18.73 -6.77 9.46
N GLY A 83 18.62 -5.49 9.75
CA GLY A 83 19.65 -4.50 9.47
C GLY A 83 19.46 -3.70 8.18
N VAL A 84 18.32 -3.83 7.52
CA VAL A 84 17.98 -2.96 6.39
C VAL A 84 17.76 -1.53 6.90
N LYS A 85 18.43 -0.57 6.29
CA LYS A 85 18.35 0.83 6.72
C LYS A 85 16.96 1.40 6.43
N GLU A 86 16.39 2.08 7.40
CA GLU A 86 15.09 2.74 7.27
C GLU A 86 15.05 3.73 6.11
N SER A 87 16.16 4.43 5.85
CA SER A 87 16.30 5.35 4.71
C SER A 87 16.14 4.65 3.36
N SER A 88 16.64 3.42 3.24
CA SER A 88 16.49 2.62 2.01
C SER A 88 15.02 2.22 1.79
N ILE A 89 14.34 1.84 2.86
CA ILE A 89 12.90 1.51 2.83
C ILE A 89 12.08 2.75 2.48
N ALA A 90 12.39 3.90 3.10
CA ALA A 90 11.74 5.16 2.79
C ALA A 90 11.92 5.58 1.33
N ALA A 91 13.12 5.38 0.77
CA ALA A 91 13.40 5.65 -0.63
C ALA A 91 12.59 4.74 -1.57
N LEU A 92 12.51 3.44 -1.27
CA LEU A 92 11.71 2.49 -2.04
C LEU A 92 10.22 2.83 -1.98
N LEU A 93 9.69 3.10 -0.79
CA LEU A 93 8.28 3.48 -0.62
C LEU A 93 7.97 4.80 -1.30
N GLY A 94 8.88 5.78 -1.21
CA GLY A 94 8.75 7.07 -1.89
C GLY A 94 8.69 6.90 -3.41
N THR A 95 9.62 6.14 -3.98
CA THR A 95 9.66 5.84 -5.42
C THR A 95 8.41 5.10 -5.88
N ALA A 96 8.01 4.06 -5.15
CA ALA A 96 6.79 3.32 -5.44
C ALA A 96 5.54 4.21 -5.34
N GLY A 97 5.48 5.07 -4.32
CA GLY A 97 4.39 6.03 -4.13
C GLY A 97 4.27 7.03 -5.28
N VAL A 98 5.38 7.59 -5.72
CA VAL A 98 5.42 8.48 -6.89
C VAL A 98 4.95 7.75 -8.15
N THR A 99 5.46 6.54 -8.38
CA THR A 99 5.08 5.73 -9.55
C THR A 99 3.58 5.43 -9.58
N VAL A 100 3.04 4.99 -8.45
CA VAL A 100 1.59 4.73 -8.31
C VAL A 100 0.80 6.02 -8.45
N GLY A 101 1.26 7.13 -7.86
CA GLY A 101 0.63 8.44 -7.97
C GLY A 101 0.53 8.92 -9.42
N LEU A 102 1.61 8.78 -10.19
CA LEU A 102 1.62 9.11 -11.62
C LEU A 102 0.69 8.20 -12.42
N ALA A 103 0.68 6.90 -12.11
CA ALA A 103 -0.21 5.94 -12.77
C ALA A 103 -1.70 6.25 -12.52
N LEU A 104 -2.03 6.76 -11.34
CA LEU A 104 -3.40 7.09 -10.94
C LEU A 104 -3.79 8.54 -11.26
N GLN A 105 -2.88 9.36 -11.77
CA GLN A 105 -3.08 10.79 -11.98
C GLN A 105 -4.34 11.09 -12.80
N GLY A 106 -4.56 10.38 -13.89
CA GLY A 106 -5.76 10.56 -14.74
C GLY A 106 -7.05 10.25 -13.99
N GLY A 107 -7.09 9.13 -13.27
CA GLY A 107 -8.24 8.75 -12.46
C GLY A 107 -8.55 9.74 -11.36
N LEU A 108 -7.52 10.21 -10.64
CA LEU A 108 -7.67 11.22 -9.58
C LEU A 108 -8.16 12.56 -10.13
N ALA A 109 -7.66 12.99 -11.29
CA ALA A 109 -8.12 14.21 -11.96
C ALA A 109 -9.61 14.12 -12.34
N ASN A 110 -10.06 12.98 -12.84
CA ASN A 110 -11.47 12.75 -13.16
C ASN A 110 -12.35 12.74 -11.91
N ILE A 111 -11.90 12.12 -10.82
CA ILE A 111 -12.62 12.12 -9.53
C ILE A 111 -12.71 13.55 -8.98
N ALA A 112 -11.61 14.28 -8.98
CA ALA A 112 -11.60 15.69 -8.53
C ALA A 112 -12.52 16.56 -9.38
N GLY A 113 -12.53 16.39 -10.70
CA GLY A 113 -13.44 17.07 -11.61
C GLY A 113 -14.91 16.73 -11.30
N GLY A 114 -15.21 15.46 -11.09
CA GLY A 114 -16.55 15.01 -10.71
C GLY A 114 -17.03 15.59 -9.37
N ILE A 115 -16.17 15.63 -8.37
CA ILE A 115 -16.47 16.24 -7.06
C ILE A 115 -16.71 17.74 -7.21
N MET A 116 -15.89 18.44 -8.00
CA MET A 116 -16.08 19.87 -8.27
C MET A 116 -17.43 20.14 -8.95
N LEU A 117 -17.82 19.32 -9.92
CA LEU A 117 -19.12 19.44 -10.58
C LEU A 117 -20.29 19.24 -9.59
N LEU A 118 -20.14 18.33 -8.65
CA LEU A 118 -21.16 18.07 -7.63
C LEU A 118 -21.27 19.22 -6.60
N ILE A 119 -20.15 19.81 -6.23
CA ILE A 119 -20.11 20.87 -5.20
C ILE A 119 -20.49 22.22 -5.80
N PHE A 120 -19.87 22.62 -6.89
CA PHE A 120 -20.06 23.93 -7.49
C PHE A 120 -21.25 24.00 -8.45
N LYS A 121 -21.70 22.86 -8.97
CA LYS A 121 -22.83 22.75 -9.89
C LYS A 121 -22.83 23.80 -11.00
N PRO A 122 -21.75 23.96 -11.79
CA PRO A 122 -21.67 24.93 -12.85
C PRO A 122 -22.71 24.68 -13.94
N PHE A 123 -23.22 23.44 -14.07
CA PHE A 123 -24.36 23.05 -14.88
C PHE A 123 -25.10 21.88 -14.25
N GLN A 124 -26.37 21.70 -14.58
CA GLN A 124 -27.24 20.66 -14.04
C GLN A 124 -27.74 19.75 -15.19
N VAL A 125 -28.35 18.63 -14.82
CA VAL A 125 -28.99 17.73 -15.79
C VAL A 125 -30.08 18.49 -16.55
N GLY A 126 -30.00 18.49 -17.88
CA GLY A 126 -30.89 19.24 -18.76
C GLY A 126 -30.30 20.54 -19.28
N ASP A 127 -29.18 21.02 -18.75
CA ASP A 127 -28.49 22.21 -19.26
C ASP A 127 -27.70 21.89 -20.53
N TYR A 128 -27.69 22.84 -21.44
CA TYR A 128 -26.86 22.75 -22.65
C TYR A 128 -25.48 23.31 -22.35
N ILE A 129 -24.44 22.55 -22.71
CA ILE A 129 -23.05 22.96 -22.52
C ILE A 129 -22.34 23.01 -23.87
N ILE A 130 -21.46 24.01 -24.00
CA ILE A 130 -20.61 24.16 -25.20
C ILE A 130 -19.22 23.75 -24.81
N ILE A 131 -18.70 22.69 -25.43
CA ILE A 131 -17.33 22.21 -25.24
C ILE A 131 -16.49 22.68 -26.41
N ALA A 132 -15.80 23.81 -26.25
CA ALA A 132 -15.04 24.46 -27.31
C ALA A 132 -13.63 23.90 -27.53
N GLN A 133 -13.09 23.20 -26.57
CA GLN A 133 -11.65 23.00 -26.48
C GLN A 133 -11.10 21.71 -27.07
N GLN A 134 -11.92 20.72 -27.32
CA GLN A 134 -11.42 19.41 -27.79
C GLN A 134 -11.57 19.13 -29.28
N MET A 135 -12.21 20.01 -30.03
CA MET A 135 -12.51 19.76 -31.43
C MET A 135 -11.95 20.79 -32.41
N GLY A 136 -10.85 21.42 -32.11
CA GLY A 136 -10.16 22.28 -33.10
C GLY A 136 -11.09 23.18 -33.90
N ALA A 137 -11.57 24.24 -33.31
CA ALA A 137 -12.33 25.32 -33.97
C ALA A 137 -13.68 24.93 -34.61
N LYS A 138 -14.26 23.78 -34.32
CA LYS A 138 -15.65 23.51 -34.70
C LYS A 138 -16.56 23.58 -33.49
N GLU A 139 -17.33 24.62 -33.43
CA GLU A 139 -18.43 24.77 -32.48
C GLU A 139 -19.45 23.65 -32.70
N LEU A 140 -19.56 22.76 -31.73
CA LEU A 140 -20.65 21.81 -31.71
C LEU A 140 -21.79 22.39 -30.88
N TYR A 141 -22.77 22.91 -31.59
CA TYR A 141 -24.04 23.27 -30.96
C TYR A 141 -24.85 21.99 -30.77
N THR A 142 -24.96 21.51 -29.52
CA THR A 142 -26.01 20.54 -29.19
C THR A 142 -27.26 21.31 -28.80
N LYS A 143 -28.19 21.32 -29.71
CA LYS A 143 -29.55 21.73 -29.37
C LYS A 143 -30.27 20.62 -28.63
#